data_f94381b39b53b82a09cc9c71af003a79
#
_entry.id   f94381b39b53b82a09cc9c71af003a79
#
_cell.length_a   1.000
_cell.length_b   1.000
_cell.length_c   1.000
_cell.angle_alpha   90.00
_cell.angle_beta   90.00
_cell.angle_gamma   90.00
#
_symmetry.space_group_name_H-M   'P 1'
#
loop_
_entity.id
_entity.type
_entity.pdbx_description
1 polymer ?
#
loop_
_entity_poly.entity_id
_entity_poly.type
_entity_poly.pdbx_seq_one_letter_code
_entity_poly.pdbx_strand_id
1 'polypeptide(L)'
;LALEHLHPVAIAIFVGALLAAIMSSCDSAILAAATVFGTNILPLVKREPSERLQLLAIRLAIPVGGLFAVYVALNARAVFDTVLDANMVMLAAVIAPFILGMWWKKANRAGAIAGMLAGVATWLVVSALSETLPPDLLGFAACLTTMLVVTPLTQTFDPPRGLVDHDGNAVELTNRLGVLR
;
A
#
# COMPACT_ATOMS: atom_id res chain seq x y z
N LEU A 1 -17.21 -2.74 29.45
CA LEU A 1 -18.61 -2.28 29.37
C LEU A 1 -19.54 -3.36 28.76
N ALA A 2 -19.30 -3.82 27.47
CA ALA A 2 -20.18 -4.83 26.86
C ALA A 2 -20.18 -6.17 27.63
N LEU A 3 -19.04 -6.62 28.11
CA LEU A 3 -18.89 -7.89 28.85
C LEU A 3 -19.55 -7.86 30.24
N GLU A 4 -19.77 -6.68 30.82
CA GLU A 4 -20.33 -6.52 32.18
C GLU A 4 -21.85 -6.35 32.20
N HIS A 5 -22.45 -5.89 31.08
CA HIS A 5 -23.85 -5.48 31.07
C HIS A 5 -24.73 -6.27 30.08
N LEU A 6 -24.13 -7.12 29.24
CA LEU A 6 -24.90 -7.88 28.25
C LEU A 6 -25.13 -9.34 28.69
N HIS A 7 -26.27 -9.90 28.29
CA HIS A 7 -26.55 -11.31 28.46
C HIS A 7 -25.51 -12.16 27.69
N PRO A 8 -25.09 -13.35 28.22
CA PRO A 8 -24.05 -14.20 27.58
C PRO A 8 -24.27 -14.50 26.10
N VAL A 9 -25.53 -14.70 25.69
CA VAL A 9 -25.90 -14.93 24.28
C VAL A 9 -25.62 -13.69 23.42
N ALA A 10 -25.93 -12.50 23.93
CA ALA A 10 -25.66 -11.25 23.22
C ALA A 10 -24.15 -10.99 23.09
N ILE A 11 -23.38 -11.32 24.12
CA ILE A 11 -21.90 -11.28 24.06
C ILE A 11 -21.37 -12.22 22.99
N ALA A 12 -21.86 -13.46 22.93
CA ALA A 12 -21.41 -14.43 21.94
C ALA A 12 -21.70 -13.97 20.50
N ILE A 13 -22.89 -13.41 20.25
CA ILE A 13 -23.27 -12.84 18.94
C ILE A 13 -22.36 -11.64 18.61
N PHE A 14 -22.15 -10.73 19.56
CA PHE A 14 -21.32 -9.54 19.37
C PHE A 14 -19.86 -9.90 19.05
N VAL A 15 -19.26 -10.81 19.83
CA VAL A 15 -17.89 -11.27 19.62
C VAL A 15 -17.77 -12.02 18.29
N GLY A 16 -18.75 -12.88 17.97
CA GLY A 16 -18.80 -13.60 16.70
C GLY A 16 -18.86 -12.64 15.48
N ALA A 17 -19.72 -11.62 15.56
CA ALA A 17 -19.83 -10.61 14.51
C ALA A 17 -18.54 -9.79 14.36
N LEU A 18 -17.90 -9.41 15.47
CA LEU A 18 -16.63 -8.69 15.48
C LEU A 18 -15.52 -9.52 14.85
N LEU A 19 -15.40 -10.79 15.24
CA LEU A 19 -14.42 -11.71 14.66
C LEU A 19 -14.66 -11.92 13.16
N ALA A 20 -15.90 -12.11 12.73
CA ALA A 20 -16.24 -12.25 11.32
C ALA A 20 -15.86 -11.01 10.50
N ALA A 21 -16.09 -9.82 11.03
CA ALA A 21 -15.71 -8.56 10.38
C ALA A 21 -14.18 -8.43 10.24
N ILE A 22 -13.43 -8.75 11.30
CA ILE A 22 -11.96 -8.73 11.28
C ILE A 22 -11.43 -9.76 10.28
N MET A 23 -11.93 -11.00 10.30
CA MET A 23 -11.50 -12.06 9.37
C MET A 23 -11.74 -11.66 7.91
N SER A 24 -12.91 -11.09 7.60
CA SER A 24 -13.24 -10.64 6.24
C SER A 24 -12.25 -9.59 5.71
N SER A 25 -11.85 -8.64 6.56
CA SER A 25 -10.87 -7.62 6.19
C SER A 25 -9.45 -8.19 6.04
N CYS A 26 -9.06 -9.10 6.94
CA CYS A 26 -7.76 -9.77 6.87
C CYS A 26 -7.61 -10.63 5.61
N ASP A 27 -8.63 -11.40 5.25
CA ASP A 27 -8.62 -12.24 4.05
C ASP A 27 -8.41 -11.41 2.79
N SER A 28 -9.13 -10.29 2.66
CA SER A 28 -9.00 -9.38 1.53
C SER A 28 -7.61 -8.75 1.45
N ALA A 29 -7.06 -8.32 2.58
CA ALA A 29 -5.74 -7.70 2.64
C ALA A 29 -4.61 -8.67 2.28
N ILE A 30 -4.64 -9.89 2.83
CA ILE A 30 -3.65 -10.93 2.55
C ILE A 30 -3.73 -11.37 1.09
N LEU A 31 -4.94 -11.57 0.57
CA LEU A 31 -5.15 -11.96 -0.82
C LEU A 31 -4.66 -10.88 -1.79
N ALA A 32 -4.94 -9.60 -1.51
CA ALA A 32 -4.46 -8.50 -2.32
C ALA A 32 -2.93 -8.44 -2.36
N ALA A 33 -2.27 -8.54 -1.20
CA ALA A 33 -0.81 -8.56 -1.12
C ALA A 33 -0.20 -9.76 -1.86
N ALA A 34 -0.78 -10.96 -1.68
CA ALA A 34 -0.34 -12.18 -2.36
C ALA A 34 -0.51 -12.09 -3.88
N THR A 35 -1.62 -11.50 -4.33
CA THR A 35 -1.89 -11.30 -5.77
C THR A 35 -0.86 -10.33 -6.38
N VAL A 36 -0.61 -9.19 -5.74
CA VAL A 36 0.43 -8.25 -6.19
C VAL A 36 1.80 -8.94 -6.26
N PHE A 37 2.14 -9.78 -5.31
CA PHE A 37 3.38 -10.57 -5.35
C PHE A 37 3.43 -11.48 -6.58
N GLY A 38 2.39 -12.28 -6.82
CA GLY A 38 2.35 -13.22 -7.93
C GLY A 38 2.25 -12.59 -9.31
N THR A 39 1.54 -11.46 -9.44
CA THR A 39 1.32 -10.80 -10.74
C THR A 39 2.35 -9.74 -11.08
N ASN A 40 2.91 -9.05 -10.10
CA ASN A 40 3.79 -7.91 -10.34
C ASN A 40 5.25 -8.18 -9.96
N ILE A 41 5.50 -8.88 -8.84
CA ILE A 41 6.87 -9.12 -8.36
C ILE A 41 7.48 -10.34 -9.03
N LEU A 42 6.73 -11.44 -9.15
CA LEU A 42 7.23 -12.67 -9.77
C LEU A 42 7.72 -12.46 -11.22
N PRO A 43 7.04 -11.69 -12.10
CA PRO A 43 7.52 -11.41 -13.44
C PRO A 43 8.83 -10.61 -13.52
N LEU A 44 9.20 -9.89 -12.45
CA LEU A 44 10.50 -9.21 -12.37
C LEU A 44 11.66 -10.20 -12.21
N VAL A 45 11.39 -11.34 -11.55
CA VAL A 45 12.39 -12.39 -11.30
C VAL A 45 12.42 -13.40 -12.46
N LYS A 46 11.24 -13.79 -12.94
CA LYS A 46 11.09 -14.73 -14.05
C LYS A 46 10.24 -14.10 -15.15
N ARG A 47 10.88 -13.71 -16.23
CA ARG A 47 10.23 -13.15 -17.42
C ARG A 47 9.29 -14.20 -18.01
N GLU A 48 7.97 -13.89 -18.05
CA GLU A 48 6.91 -14.80 -18.51
C GLU A 48 6.73 -16.05 -17.61
N PRO A 49 6.31 -15.89 -16.35
CA PRO A 49 5.97 -17.04 -15.51
C PRO A 49 4.69 -17.72 -16.05
N SER A 50 4.67 -19.05 -16.07
CA SER A 50 3.45 -19.78 -16.42
C SER A 50 2.33 -19.50 -15.40
N GLU A 51 1.07 -19.57 -15.84
CA GLU A 51 -0.11 -19.38 -14.97
C GLU A 51 -0.06 -20.26 -13.72
N ARG A 52 0.39 -21.54 -13.87
CA ARG A 52 0.57 -22.44 -12.73
C ARG A 52 1.57 -21.94 -11.72
N LEU A 53 2.67 -21.34 -12.18
CA LEU A 53 3.69 -20.79 -11.29
C LEU A 53 3.19 -19.53 -10.58
N GLN A 54 2.44 -18.67 -11.27
CA GLN A 54 1.80 -17.51 -10.66
C GLN A 54 0.80 -17.92 -9.56
N LEU A 55 -0.08 -18.87 -9.86
CA LEU A 55 -1.02 -19.40 -8.87
C LEU A 55 -0.32 -20.04 -7.66
N LEU A 56 0.76 -20.77 -7.91
CA LEU A 56 1.54 -21.37 -6.83
C LEU A 56 2.24 -20.29 -5.98
N ALA A 57 2.79 -19.28 -6.60
CA ALA A 57 3.40 -18.15 -5.90
C ALA A 57 2.38 -17.40 -5.01
N ILE A 58 1.17 -17.13 -5.53
CA ILE A 58 0.07 -16.52 -4.77
C ILE A 58 -0.31 -17.41 -3.58
N ARG A 59 -0.50 -18.72 -3.82
CA ARG A 59 -0.87 -19.69 -2.78
C ARG A 59 0.19 -19.81 -1.67
N LEU A 60 1.47 -19.69 -2.02
CA LEU A 60 2.57 -19.70 -1.04
C LEU A 60 2.72 -18.35 -0.33
N ALA A 61 2.45 -17.24 -1.00
CA ALA A 61 2.51 -15.92 -0.41
C ALA A 61 1.48 -15.71 0.71
N ILE A 62 0.30 -16.35 0.61
CA ILE A 62 -0.76 -16.25 1.63
C ILE A 62 -0.27 -16.75 3.00
N PRO A 63 0.17 -18.01 3.17
CA PRO A 63 0.65 -18.49 4.47
C PRO A 63 1.92 -17.75 4.95
N VAL A 64 2.80 -17.35 4.05
CA VAL A 64 3.99 -16.56 4.41
C VAL A 64 3.58 -15.21 4.95
N GLY A 65 2.66 -14.51 4.29
CA GLY A 65 2.09 -13.24 4.78
C GLY A 65 1.36 -13.41 6.10
N GLY A 66 0.59 -14.48 6.26
CA GLY A 66 -0.09 -14.82 7.52
C GLY A 66 0.89 -15.07 8.67
N LEU A 67 1.95 -15.84 8.45
CA LEU A 67 2.99 -16.06 9.45
C LEU A 67 3.73 -14.76 9.82
N PHE A 68 4.00 -13.92 8.84
CA PHE A 68 4.59 -12.60 9.09
C PHE A 68 3.65 -11.72 9.92
N ALA A 69 2.35 -11.70 9.62
CA ALA A 69 1.36 -10.97 10.40
C ALA A 69 1.28 -11.47 11.86
N VAL A 70 1.32 -12.80 12.07
CA VAL A 70 1.39 -13.39 13.42
C VAL A 70 2.68 -12.96 14.14
N TYR A 71 3.81 -13.00 13.45
CA TYR A 71 5.08 -12.54 14.03
C TYR A 71 5.01 -11.08 14.49
N VAL A 72 4.47 -10.19 13.64
CA VAL A 72 4.28 -8.78 13.99
C VAL A 72 3.33 -8.65 15.19
N ALA A 73 2.20 -9.37 15.18
CA ALA A 73 1.21 -9.32 16.25
C ALA A 73 1.79 -9.77 17.61
N LEU A 74 2.65 -10.79 17.64
CA LEU A 74 3.29 -11.28 18.84
C LEU A 74 4.34 -10.31 19.41
N ASN A 75 4.92 -9.46 18.56
CA ASN A 75 5.91 -8.44 18.97
C ASN A 75 5.30 -7.05 19.14
N ALA A 76 4.06 -6.85 18.76
CA ALA A 76 3.36 -5.58 18.90
C ALA A 76 3.01 -5.29 20.36
N ARG A 77 3.24 -4.05 20.81
CA ARG A 77 2.87 -3.62 22.17
C ARG A 77 1.36 -3.46 22.32
N ALA A 78 0.69 -2.95 21.28
CA ALA A 78 -0.75 -2.84 21.20
C ALA A 78 -1.20 -2.96 19.72
N VAL A 79 -2.34 -3.60 19.48
CA VAL A 79 -2.93 -3.72 18.14
C VAL A 79 -3.24 -2.36 17.54
N PHE A 80 -3.74 -1.44 18.39
CA PHE A 80 -4.08 -0.09 17.96
C PHE A 80 -2.87 0.68 17.42
N ASP A 81 -1.74 0.63 18.10
CA ASP A 81 -0.51 1.31 17.68
C ASP A 81 0.00 0.75 16.35
N THR A 82 -0.04 -0.58 16.16
CA THR A 82 0.36 -1.22 14.91
C THR A 82 -0.52 -0.78 13.73
N VAL A 83 -1.82 -0.62 13.95
CA VAL A 83 -2.75 -0.13 12.90
C VAL A 83 -2.48 1.33 12.58
N LEU A 84 -2.20 2.16 13.60
CA LEU A 84 -1.83 3.56 13.39
C LEU A 84 -0.52 3.67 12.59
N ASP A 85 0.51 2.94 12.96
CA ASP A 85 1.80 2.93 12.26
C ASP A 85 1.64 2.53 10.79
N ALA A 86 0.84 1.50 10.52
CA ALA A 86 0.56 1.08 9.14
C ALA A 86 -0.13 2.18 8.31
N ASN A 87 -1.08 2.91 8.92
CA ASN A 87 -1.73 4.05 8.25
C ASN A 87 -0.77 5.23 8.04
N MET A 88 0.10 5.51 9.02
CA MET A 88 1.12 6.57 8.91
C MET A 88 2.11 6.28 7.78
N VAL A 89 2.59 5.04 7.66
CA VAL A 89 3.46 4.63 6.55
C VAL A 89 2.75 4.76 5.20
N MET A 90 1.47 4.40 5.13
CA MET A 90 0.68 4.55 3.91
C MET A 90 0.55 6.03 3.52
N LEU A 91 0.28 6.92 4.47
CA LEU A 91 0.25 8.37 4.23
C LEU A 91 1.61 8.87 3.74
N ALA A 92 2.68 8.50 4.44
CA ALA A 92 4.04 8.96 4.14
C ALA A 92 4.56 8.52 2.76
N ALA A 93 4.19 7.34 2.28
CA ALA A 93 4.80 6.74 1.11
C ALA A 93 3.88 6.59 -0.11
N VAL A 94 2.57 6.36 0.08
CA VAL A 94 1.69 5.91 -1.01
C VAL A 94 0.79 7.03 -1.54
N ILE A 95 0.29 7.89 -0.67
CA ILE A 95 -0.72 8.90 -1.05
C ILE A 95 -0.18 9.89 -2.08
N ALA A 96 1.04 10.41 -1.89
CA ALA A 96 1.61 11.37 -2.83
C ALA A 96 1.83 10.79 -4.24
N PRO A 97 2.48 9.61 -4.42
CA PRO A 97 2.60 8.98 -5.73
C PRO A 97 1.27 8.61 -6.36
N PHE A 98 0.29 8.19 -5.57
CA PHE A 98 -1.04 7.86 -6.06
C PHE A 98 -1.76 9.09 -6.63
N ILE A 99 -1.82 10.19 -5.87
CA ILE A 99 -2.47 11.44 -6.31
C ILE A 99 -1.74 12.02 -7.53
N LEU A 100 -0.41 12.16 -7.46
CA LEU A 100 0.36 12.72 -8.57
C LEU A 100 0.35 11.81 -9.79
N GLY A 101 0.34 10.49 -9.61
CA GLY A 101 0.22 9.53 -10.70
C GLY A 101 -1.11 9.64 -11.45
N MET A 102 -2.21 9.96 -10.76
CA MET A 102 -3.51 10.17 -11.39
C MET A 102 -3.65 11.51 -12.12
N TRP A 103 -3.09 12.58 -11.55
CA TRP A 103 -3.36 13.94 -12.05
C TRP A 103 -2.20 14.58 -12.79
N TRP A 104 -0.97 14.14 -12.53
CA TRP A 104 0.20 14.73 -13.15
C TRP A 104 0.70 13.92 -14.34
N LYS A 105 0.43 14.36 -15.56
CA LYS A 105 0.81 13.69 -16.81
C LYS A 105 2.30 13.39 -16.96
N LYS A 106 3.15 14.12 -16.26
CA LYS A 106 4.61 13.95 -16.29
C LYS A 106 5.11 12.95 -15.25
N ALA A 107 4.22 12.43 -14.38
CA ALA A 107 4.60 11.45 -13.37
C ALA A 107 5.22 10.21 -14.05
N ASN A 108 6.36 9.78 -13.54
CA ASN A 108 7.11 8.63 -14.02
C ASN A 108 7.39 7.64 -12.89
N ARG A 109 7.77 6.42 -13.28
CA ARG A 109 8.04 5.34 -12.33
C ARG A 109 9.23 5.66 -11.40
N ALA A 110 10.29 6.25 -11.95
CA ALA A 110 11.50 6.59 -11.18
C ALA A 110 11.20 7.61 -10.08
N GLY A 111 10.45 8.67 -10.40
CA GLY A 111 10.01 9.68 -9.43
C GLY A 111 9.12 9.11 -8.34
N ALA A 112 8.18 8.22 -8.71
CA ALA A 112 7.30 7.56 -7.75
C ALA A 112 8.09 6.68 -6.76
N ILE A 113 8.98 5.82 -7.26
CA ILE A 113 9.81 4.95 -6.41
C ILE A 113 10.72 5.78 -5.49
N ALA A 114 11.40 6.79 -6.03
CA ALA A 114 12.25 7.67 -5.24
C ALA A 114 11.46 8.41 -4.14
N GLY A 115 10.26 8.91 -4.47
CA GLY A 115 9.35 9.55 -3.52
C GLY A 115 8.92 8.60 -2.41
N MET A 116 8.47 7.38 -2.76
CA MET A 116 8.08 6.36 -1.78
C MET A 116 9.22 6.01 -0.82
N LEU A 117 10.42 5.80 -1.34
CA LEU A 117 11.61 5.48 -0.53
C LEU A 117 11.98 6.65 0.39
N ALA A 118 11.96 7.88 -0.10
CA ALA A 118 12.23 9.07 0.70
C ALA A 118 11.17 9.26 1.80
N GLY A 119 9.89 9.04 1.50
CA GLY A 119 8.80 9.11 2.46
C GLY A 119 8.96 8.12 3.59
N VAL A 120 9.20 6.83 3.27
CA VAL A 120 9.44 5.79 4.29
C VAL A 120 10.70 6.08 5.10
N ALA A 121 11.80 6.45 4.44
CA ALA A 121 13.05 6.75 5.14
C ALA A 121 12.88 7.93 6.12
N THR A 122 12.19 8.99 5.71
CA THR A 122 11.92 10.14 6.57
C THR A 122 11.02 9.75 7.73
N TRP A 123 9.97 8.96 7.48
CA TRP A 123 9.08 8.45 8.54
C TRP A 123 9.87 7.63 9.57
N LEU A 124 10.71 6.68 9.13
CA LEU A 124 11.55 5.86 10.02
C LEU A 124 12.53 6.71 10.84
N VAL A 125 13.19 7.68 10.21
CA VAL A 125 14.18 8.53 10.90
C VAL A 125 13.48 9.43 11.92
N VAL A 126 12.37 10.07 11.56
CA VAL A 126 11.66 10.98 12.46
C VAL A 126 11.01 10.22 13.61
N SER A 127 10.41 9.06 13.35
CA SER A 127 9.82 8.23 14.41
C SER A 127 10.87 7.68 15.40
N ALA A 128 12.13 7.50 14.97
CA ALA A 128 13.22 7.05 15.83
C ALA A 128 13.88 8.20 16.61
N LEU A 129 13.90 9.42 16.08
CA LEU A 129 14.65 10.54 16.66
C LEU A 129 13.80 11.54 17.45
N SER A 130 12.49 11.59 17.21
CA SER A 130 11.63 12.65 17.76
C SER A 130 10.25 12.12 18.15
N GLU A 131 9.85 12.36 19.39
CA GLU A 131 8.49 12.07 19.87
C GLU A 131 7.52 13.25 19.64
N THR A 132 8.02 14.42 19.27
CA THR A 132 7.22 15.64 19.16
C THR A 132 6.83 16.00 17.73
N LEU A 133 7.58 15.55 16.74
CA LEU A 133 7.32 15.84 15.32
C LEU A 133 6.40 14.77 14.71
N PRO A 134 5.40 15.14 13.91
CA PRO A 134 4.54 14.18 13.23
C PRO A 134 5.31 13.49 12.08
N PRO A 135 5.71 12.22 12.23
CA PRO A 135 6.57 11.54 11.27
C PRO A 135 5.85 11.26 9.94
N ASP A 136 4.54 11.09 9.97
CA ASP A 136 3.67 10.86 8.83
C ASP A 136 3.60 12.07 7.90
N LEU A 137 3.41 13.27 8.45
CA LEU A 137 3.35 14.51 7.67
C LEU A 137 4.71 14.87 7.07
N LEU A 138 5.80 14.67 7.83
CA LEU A 138 7.15 14.91 7.31
C LEU A 138 7.53 13.88 6.25
N GLY A 139 7.15 12.62 6.43
CA GLY A 139 7.30 11.57 5.42
C GLY A 139 6.52 11.88 4.15
N PHE A 140 5.26 12.32 4.27
CA PHE A 140 4.45 12.75 3.13
C PHE A 140 5.07 13.93 2.40
N ALA A 141 5.52 14.96 3.11
CA ALA A 141 6.18 16.12 2.53
C ALA A 141 7.48 15.74 1.80
N ALA A 142 8.28 14.85 2.39
CA ALA A 142 9.50 14.34 1.77
C ALA A 142 9.19 13.50 0.51
N CYS A 143 8.17 12.65 0.54
CA CYS A 143 7.71 11.90 -0.61
C CYS A 143 7.26 12.82 -1.75
N LEU A 144 6.42 13.81 -1.42
CA LEU A 144 5.89 14.78 -2.38
C LEU A 144 7.02 15.59 -3.02
N THR A 145 7.89 16.20 -2.21
CA THR A 145 9.00 17.03 -2.70
C THR A 145 9.99 16.23 -3.54
N THR A 146 10.37 15.03 -3.09
CA THR A 146 11.25 14.13 -3.85
C THR A 146 10.63 13.77 -5.18
N MET A 147 9.35 13.40 -5.22
CA MET A 147 8.67 13.08 -6.46
C MET A 147 8.60 14.27 -7.41
N LEU A 148 8.30 15.49 -6.90
CA LEU A 148 8.26 16.72 -7.72
C LEU A 148 9.62 17.09 -8.29
N VAL A 149 10.73 16.78 -7.60
CA VAL A 149 12.08 17.07 -8.04
C VAL A 149 12.63 15.97 -8.97
N VAL A 150 12.49 14.71 -8.58
CA VAL A 150 13.09 13.58 -9.31
C VAL A 150 12.34 13.30 -10.62
N THR A 151 11.01 13.47 -10.65
CA THR A 151 10.23 13.22 -11.88
C THR A 151 10.74 14.03 -13.08
N PRO A 152 10.89 15.36 -13.03
CA PRO A 152 11.41 16.11 -14.18
C PRO A 152 12.85 15.76 -14.53
N LEU A 153 13.69 15.43 -13.56
CA LEU A 153 15.08 15.07 -13.78
C LEU A 153 15.24 13.71 -14.47
N THR A 154 14.28 12.81 -14.27
CA THR A 154 14.34 11.45 -14.81
C THR A 154 13.51 11.23 -16.07
N GLN A 155 12.83 12.27 -16.59
CA GLN A 155 12.00 12.14 -17.82
C GLN A 155 12.77 11.71 -19.06
N THR A 156 14.07 12.02 -19.14
CA THR A 156 14.93 11.60 -20.24
C THR A 156 15.22 10.10 -20.25
N PHE A 157 15.22 9.46 -19.06
CA PHE A 157 15.55 8.04 -18.89
C PHE A 157 14.29 7.17 -18.69
N ASP A 158 13.26 7.71 -18.10
CA ASP A 158 12.00 7.02 -17.81
C ASP A 158 10.82 7.95 -18.17
N PRO A 159 10.46 8.04 -19.47
CA PRO A 159 9.37 8.89 -19.91
C PRO A 159 8.03 8.39 -19.33
N PRO A 160 7.06 9.30 -19.10
CA PRO A 160 5.75 8.94 -18.61
C PRO A 160 5.06 7.97 -19.58
N ARG A 161 4.58 6.84 -19.06
CA ARG A 161 3.86 5.86 -19.86
C ARG A 161 2.40 6.27 -20.00
N GLY A 162 1.88 6.29 -21.22
CA GLY A 162 0.45 6.42 -21.46
C GLY A 162 -0.33 5.25 -20.85
N LEU A 163 -1.57 5.50 -20.46
CA LEU A 163 -2.46 4.42 -20.04
C LEU A 163 -2.77 3.53 -21.24
N VAL A 164 -2.56 2.23 -21.06
CA VAL A 164 -2.80 1.22 -22.10
C VAL A 164 -3.83 0.24 -21.56
N ASP A 165 -4.82 -0.11 -22.37
CA ASP A 165 -5.79 -1.15 -22.06
C ASP A 165 -5.15 -2.54 -22.13
N HIS A 166 -5.87 -3.57 -21.64
CA HIS A 166 -5.43 -4.97 -21.69
C HIS A 166 -4.99 -5.41 -23.09
N ASP A 167 -5.59 -4.85 -24.13
CA ASP A 167 -5.30 -5.14 -25.55
C ASP A 167 -4.17 -4.29 -26.15
N GLY A 168 -3.49 -3.49 -25.34
CA GLY A 168 -2.37 -2.64 -25.78
C GLY A 168 -2.76 -1.33 -26.44
N ASN A 169 -4.06 -0.99 -26.48
CA ASN A 169 -4.55 0.25 -27.06
C ASN A 169 -4.41 1.41 -26.08
N ALA A 170 -4.00 2.59 -26.55
CA ALA A 170 -3.92 3.78 -25.73
C ALA A 170 -5.32 4.18 -25.23
N VAL A 171 -5.48 4.26 -23.92
CA VAL A 171 -6.73 4.72 -23.31
C VAL A 171 -6.68 6.23 -23.15
N GLU A 172 -7.50 6.95 -23.92
CA GLU A 172 -7.74 8.37 -23.70
C GLU A 172 -8.84 8.53 -22.63
N LEU A 173 -8.45 8.94 -21.43
CA LEU A 173 -9.41 9.34 -20.41
C LEU A 173 -10.00 10.69 -20.80
N THR A 174 -11.12 10.68 -21.52
CA THR A 174 -11.90 11.88 -21.75
C THR A 174 -12.61 12.28 -20.47
N ASN A 175 -12.09 13.28 -19.80
CA ASN A 175 -12.69 13.82 -18.60
C ASN A 175 -13.93 14.65 -18.95
N ARG A 176 -15.10 14.22 -18.49
CA ARG A 176 -16.37 14.95 -18.65
C ARG A 176 -16.36 16.33 -17.97
N LEU A 177 -15.47 16.59 -17.03
CA LEU A 177 -15.32 17.86 -16.34
C LEU A 177 -14.30 18.81 -16.97
N GLY A 178 -13.56 18.41 -18.00
CA GLY A 178 -12.60 19.25 -18.71
C GLY A 178 -11.35 19.65 -17.89
N VAL A 179 -11.19 19.15 -16.66
CA VAL A 179 -10.12 19.55 -15.74
C VAL A 179 -8.86 18.71 -15.90
N LEU A 180 -8.99 17.49 -16.42
CA LEU A 180 -7.88 16.57 -16.66
C LEU A 180 -7.63 16.46 -18.16
N ARG A 181 -6.67 17.18 -18.67
CA ARG A 181 -6.09 17.01 -20.00
C ARG A 181 -4.67 16.55 -19.89
#